data_abb503d276f6cfd43737ef2f5ab794a4
#
_entry.id   abb503d276f6cfd43737ef2f5ab794a4
#
_cell.length_a   1.000
_cell.length_b   1.000
_cell.length_c   1.000
_cell.angle_alpha   90.00
_cell.angle_beta   90.00
_cell.angle_gamma   90.00
#
_symmetry.space_group_name_H-M   'P 1'
#
loop_
_entity.id
_entity.type
_entity.pdbx_description
1 polymer ?
#
loop_
_entity_poly.entity_id
_entity_poly.type
_entity_poly.pdbx_seq_one_letter_code
_entity_poly.pdbx_strand_id
1 'polypeptide(L)'
;MKSKISIIFISVIVLLQSCNISNESENTSPNIIILFADDLGYGDLGVYGHPTIRTPNLDAMAAKGMKFTNFYSGSPACTASRYALLTGRYPIRSGFQWVLYPNSSRGIHANEYTLAEGMKDAGYATACFGKWHLGTTKKEYLPLQNGFDEYFGLPYSNDMIPPLWNDIPLLEGNDTISVNPDQRTLTKQYTERTIDFITKHSRDPFFIYVPYAMPHLPLHPGEDFAGKSSRGTYGDVVEELDWSVGSILKSLKTNNLSKNTLVIFVSDNGPWIIKNEEGGSSGLLRDGKGSTWEGGMRVPMIAHWEGQISPAILNTQPASTLDLYTSLLKLVGQEIPKETIYDGKDISNLFLGNESEILAEEPFFFYGSKRLHAIRKGKWKLHVQTSSQTNLEYFEGKTPLLFNINEDPSEKYDLAEKFPEIVNELLQEIENHKNEINAQPNFFQKERLASRKEHLAFEKKVTLKNPPHPNYSNTNTLTDGFTEGADRFRTLMGFEGNNLEAIIDLEEDKIVQEIKIGFLQNQPSWIFFPKTVEFLISQNGKDFEKIDTQEIDASLVDKMSSVFYFSTKEKTERKTRYIKVIAYNQGKCPEGHDGAGKDCWIFADEIIVN
;
A
#
# COMPACT_ATOMS: atom_id res chain seq x y z
N MET A 1 -10.08 -47.15 -97.66
CA MET A 1 -9.68 -47.82 -96.39
C MET A 1 -9.17 -46.73 -95.49
N LYS A 2 -9.92 -46.31 -94.48
CA LYS A 2 -9.63 -45.24 -93.57
C LYS A 2 -9.26 -45.81 -92.21
N SER A 3 -8.02 -45.72 -91.77
CA SER A 3 -7.52 -46.08 -90.48
C SER A 3 -7.90 -45.01 -89.43
N LYS A 4 -8.56 -45.41 -88.37
CA LYS A 4 -8.86 -44.58 -87.21
C LYS A 4 -7.76 -44.71 -86.17
N ILE A 5 -7.03 -43.68 -85.90
CA ILE A 5 -6.08 -43.62 -84.78
C ILE A 5 -6.86 -43.11 -83.55
N SER A 6 -6.97 -43.95 -82.50
CA SER A 6 -7.51 -43.50 -81.24
C SER A 6 -6.38 -42.93 -80.36
N ILE A 7 -6.51 -41.70 -79.94
CA ILE A 7 -5.61 -41.03 -79.03
C ILE A 7 -6.18 -41.23 -77.61
N ILE A 8 -5.45 -41.93 -76.76
CA ILE A 8 -5.75 -42.13 -75.33
C ILE A 8 -5.13 -40.94 -74.58
N PHE A 9 -5.99 -40.06 -74.00
CA PHE A 9 -5.60 -39.02 -73.07
C PHE A 9 -5.41 -39.66 -71.68
N ILE A 10 -4.16 -39.73 -71.19
CA ILE A 10 -3.87 -40.04 -69.81
C ILE A 10 -3.90 -38.76 -68.99
N SER A 11 -4.96 -38.56 -68.23
CA SER A 11 -5.06 -37.48 -67.23
C SER A 11 -4.25 -37.82 -66.00
N VAL A 12 -3.11 -37.17 -65.83
CA VAL A 12 -2.33 -37.24 -64.57
C VAL A 12 -2.98 -36.27 -63.56
N ILE A 13 -3.71 -36.82 -62.61
CA ILE A 13 -4.22 -36.09 -61.46
C ILE A 13 -3.05 -35.91 -60.49
N VAL A 14 -2.45 -34.71 -60.45
CA VAL A 14 -1.50 -34.29 -59.41
C VAL A 14 -2.33 -33.94 -58.16
N LEU A 15 -2.36 -34.81 -57.20
CA LEU A 15 -2.84 -34.54 -55.83
C LEU A 15 -1.86 -33.58 -55.14
N LEU A 16 -2.17 -32.31 -55.19
CA LEU A 16 -1.60 -31.30 -54.29
C LEU A 16 -2.14 -31.60 -52.88
N GLN A 17 -1.39 -32.36 -52.08
CA GLN A 17 -1.54 -32.35 -50.65
C GLN A 17 -1.15 -30.95 -50.15
N SER A 18 -2.12 -30.08 -49.97
CA SER A 18 -1.96 -28.87 -49.15
C SER A 18 -1.68 -29.37 -47.73
N CYS A 19 -0.42 -29.34 -47.31
CA CYS A 19 -0.10 -29.25 -45.89
C CYS A 19 -0.78 -27.98 -45.38
N ASN A 20 -1.93 -28.12 -44.75
CA ASN A 20 -2.38 -27.13 -43.78
C ASN A 20 -1.33 -27.12 -42.66
N ILE A 21 -0.33 -26.27 -42.80
CA ILE A 21 0.39 -25.73 -41.64
C ILE A 21 -0.71 -24.98 -40.90
N SER A 22 -1.29 -25.62 -39.89
CA SER A 22 -1.99 -24.88 -38.84
C SER A 22 -0.97 -23.88 -38.31
N ASN A 23 -1.06 -22.63 -38.72
CA ASN A 23 -0.55 -21.56 -37.94
C ASN A 23 -1.33 -21.69 -36.62
N GLU A 24 -0.80 -22.45 -35.66
CA GLU A 24 -1.07 -22.15 -34.27
C GLU A 24 -0.78 -20.66 -34.17
N SER A 25 -1.78 -19.83 -33.96
CA SER A 25 -1.62 -18.42 -33.66
C SER A 25 -0.66 -18.40 -32.48
N GLU A 26 0.60 -18.04 -32.72
CA GLU A 26 1.50 -17.72 -31.64
C GLU A 26 0.72 -16.80 -30.71
N ASN A 27 0.61 -17.20 -29.46
CA ASN A 27 -0.08 -16.43 -28.45
C ASN A 27 0.62 -15.06 -28.41
N THR A 28 -0.01 -14.05 -29.00
CA THR A 28 0.58 -12.71 -29.22
C THR A 28 0.58 -11.88 -27.95
N SER A 29 -0.03 -12.38 -26.86
CA SER A 29 -0.08 -11.71 -25.58
C SER A 29 1.29 -11.73 -24.91
N PRO A 30 1.87 -10.57 -24.56
CA PRO A 30 3.21 -10.49 -23.99
C PRO A 30 3.26 -11.03 -22.56
N ASN A 31 4.30 -11.76 -22.21
CA ASN A 31 4.62 -12.00 -20.81
C ASN A 31 5.03 -10.70 -20.11
N ILE A 32 4.77 -10.59 -18.82
CA ILE A 32 5.07 -9.40 -18.04
C ILE A 32 5.79 -9.79 -16.76
N ILE A 33 6.94 -9.15 -16.50
CA ILE A 33 7.70 -9.28 -15.26
C ILE A 33 7.94 -7.91 -14.66
N ILE A 34 7.52 -7.72 -13.40
CA ILE A 34 7.82 -6.54 -12.60
C ILE A 34 8.81 -6.91 -11.51
N LEU A 35 10.01 -6.34 -11.57
CA LEU A 35 11.08 -6.46 -10.60
C LEU A 35 11.05 -5.22 -9.72
N PHE A 36 10.62 -5.36 -8.46
CA PHE A 36 10.24 -4.25 -7.59
C PHE A 36 11.16 -4.19 -6.38
N ALA A 37 12.12 -3.26 -6.40
CA ALA A 37 13.06 -3.07 -5.31
C ALA A 37 12.40 -2.34 -4.11
N ASP A 38 12.93 -2.52 -2.90
CA ASP A 38 12.43 -1.98 -1.64
C ASP A 38 13.41 -0.92 -1.11
N ASP A 39 13.01 0.37 -1.08
CA ASP A 39 13.84 1.51 -0.64
C ASP A 39 15.06 1.81 -1.55
N LEU A 40 15.05 1.43 -2.82
CA LEU A 40 16.16 1.73 -3.74
C LEU A 40 16.07 3.19 -4.20
N GLY A 41 17.14 3.95 -3.96
CA GLY A 41 17.21 5.36 -4.32
C GLY A 41 17.39 5.60 -5.81
N TYR A 42 16.93 6.79 -6.27
CA TYR A 42 17.11 7.24 -7.65
C TYR A 42 18.57 7.23 -8.10
N GLY A 43 19.50 7.54 -7.18
CA GLY A 43 20.92 7.62 -7.46
C GLY A 43 21.72 6.31 -7.23
N ASP A 44 21.07 5.16 -6.99
CA ASP A 44 21.77 3.94 -6.55
C ASP A 44 22.21 3.00 -7.69
N LEU A 45 21.81 3.27 -8.94
CA LEU A 45 22.20 2.47 -10.10
C LEU A 45 23.25 3.18 -10.97
N GLY A 46 24.14 2.42 -11.60
CA GLY A 46 25.16 2.96 -12.52
C GLY A 46 24.56 3.83 -13.61
N VAL A 47 23.51 3.36 -14.29
CA VAL A 47 22.81 4.11 -15.36
C VAL A 47 22.10 5.36 -14.84
N TYR A 48 21.86 5.50 -13.54
CA TYR A 48 21.35 6.70 -12.87
C TYR A 48 22.45 7.55 -12.21
N GLY A 49 23.72 7.18 -12.40
CA GLY A 49 24.89 7.98 -12.03
C GLY A 49 25.58 7.60 -10.73
N HIS A 50 25.30 6.41 -10.14
CA HIS A 50 26.05 5.95 -8.97
C HIS A 50 27.53 5.68 -9.33
N PRO A 51 28.49 6.25 -8.58
CA PRO A 51 29.90 6.19 -9.00
C PRO A 51 30.59 4.85 -8.71
N THR A 52 30.09 4.05 -7.78
CA THR A 52 30.81 2.87 -7.26
C THR A 52 30.01 1.59 -7.18
N ILE A 53 28.67 1.63 -7.11
CA ILE A 53 27.83 0.44 -7.19
C ILE A 53 27.80 -0.05 -8.64
N ARG A 54 28.09 -1.32 -8.85
CA ARG A 54 28.15 -1.92 -10.19
C ARG A 54 26.84 -2.61 -10.52
N THR A 55 26.14 -2.07 -11.53
CA THR A 55 24.86 -2.63 -11.99
C THR A 55 24.86 -2.95 -13.49
N PRO A 56 25.82 -3.79 -13.97
CA PRO A 56 26.03 -3.99 -15.40
C PRO A 56 24.82 -4.60 -16.13
N ASN A 57 23.99 -5.41 -15.45
CA ASN A 57 22.80 -6.01 -16.06
C ASN A 57 21.68 -4.98 -16.21
N LEU A 58 21.42 -4.16 -15.19
CA LEU A 58 20.46 -3.06 -15.24
C LEU A 58 20.91 -1.97 -16.21
N ASP A 59 22.20 -1.65 -16.26
CA ASP A 59 22.79 -0.71 -17.22
C ASP A 59 22.59 -1.22 -18.65
N ALA A 60 22.83 -2.52 -18.89
CA ALA A 60 22.60 -3.15 -20.18
C ALA A 60 21.09 -3.23 -20.53
N MET A 61 20.23 -3.46 -19.54
CA MET A 61 18.77 -3.45 -19.71
C MET A 61 18.31 -2.05 -20.18
N ALA A 62 18.78 -0.99 -19.54
CA ALA A 62 18.50 0.38 -19.94
C ALA A 62 19.04 0.73 -21.33
N ALA A 63 20.28 0.30 -21.64
CA ALA A 63 20.90 0.53 -22.95
C ALA A 63 20.19 -0.21 -24.10
N LYS A 64 19.51 -1.31 -23.82
CA LYS A 64 18.73 -2.10 -24.80
C LYS A 64 17.22 -1.81 -24.75
N GLY A 65 16.78 -0.95 -23.88
CA GLY A 65 15.40 -0.61 -23.64
C GLY A 65 15.21 0.88 -23.36
N MET A 66 14.38 1.18 -22.39
CA MET A 66 13.96 2.53 -22.02
C MET A 66 14.29 2.82 -20.55
N LYS A 67 14.89 3.99 -20.29
CA LYS A 67 15.11 4.56 -18.97
C LYS A 67 14.18 5.76 -18.76
N PHE A 68 13.44 5.77 -17.65
CA PHE A 68 12.63 6.93 -17.27
C PHE A 68 13.42 7.84 -16.32
N THR A 69 13.34 9.15 -16.56
CA THR A 69 13.96 10.15 -15.69
C THR A 69 12.96 10.78 -14.74
N ASN A 70 11.66 10.71 -15.03
CA ASN A 70 10.57 11.31 -14.28
C ASN A 70 9.52 10.27 -13.87
N PHE A 71 9.94 9.15 -13.29
CA PHE A 71 9.01 8.11 -12.84
C PHE A 71 8.77 8.20 -11.33
N TYR A 72 7.51 8.14 -10.93
CA TYR A 72 7.09 8.31 -9.54
C TYR A 72 6.48 7.04 -8.97
N SER A 73 6.81 6.77 -7.72
CA SER A 73 6.04 5.86 -6.88
C SER A 73 4.71 6.50 -6.48
N GLY A 74 3.64 5.72 -6.36
CA GLY A 74 2.32 6.19 -5.89
C GLY A 74 2.28 6.60 -4.41
N SER A 75 3.35 6.36 -3.65
CA SER A 75 3.50 6.73 -2.24
C SER A 75 4.96 6.70 -1.81
N PRO A 76 5.37 7.52 -0.80
CA PRO A 76 6.72 7.48 -0.24
C PRO A 76 6.93 6.34 0.78
N ALA A 77 6.02 5.34 0.86
CA ALA A 77 6.06 4.26 1.85
C ALA A 77 5.61 2.91 1.27
N CYS A 78 6.29 1.83 1.66
CA CYS A 78 6.21 0.48 1.09
C CYS A 78 4.80 -0.06 0.87
N THR A 79 3.96 -0.24 1.94
CA THR A 79 2.60 -0.78 1.82
C THR A 79 1.76 0.04 0.84
N ALA A 80 1.76 1.36 1.02
CA ALA A 80 0.96 2.25 0.21
C ALA A 80 1.41 2.27 -1.26
N SER A 81 2.73 2.21 -1.51
CA SER A 81 3.28 2.11 -2.87
C SER A 81 2.93 0.79 -3.56
N ARG A 82 3.04 -0.33 -2.84
CA ARG A 82 2.67 -1.67 -3.35
C ARG A 82 1.18 -1.74 -3.68
N TYR A 83 0.34 -1.15 -2.82
CA TYR A 83 -1.08 -0.98 -3.12
C TYR A 83 -1.29 -0.17 -4.42
N ALA A 84 -0.63 0.98 -4.56
CA ALA A 84 -0.77 1.84 -5.73
C ALA A 84 -0.41 1.10 -7.03
N LEU A 85 0.71 0.35 -7.04
CA LEU A 85 1.12 -0.47 -8.19
C LEU A 85 0.07 -1.54 -8.53
N LEU A 86 -0.41 -2.28 -7.52
CA LEU A 86 -1.28 -3.44 -7.76
C LEU A 86 -2.75 -3.08 -8.01
N THR A 87 -3.17 -1.83 -7.74
CA THR A 87 -4.57 -1.41 -7.91
C THR A 87 -4.77 -0.22 -8.84
N GLY A 88 -3.70 0.47 -9.25
CA GLY A 88 -3.81 1.69 -10.07
C GLY A 88 -4.50 2.86 -9.38
N ARG A 89 -4.58 2.85 -8.03
CA ARG A 89 -5.34 3.82 -7.22
C ARG A 89 -4.46 4.49 -6.19
N TYR A 90 -4.66 5.79 -5.96
CA TYR A 90 -3.99 6.44 -4.84
C TYR A 90 -4.32 5.74 -3.51
N PRO A 91 -3.33 5.50 -2.63
CA PRO A 91 -3.54 4.81 -1.36
C PRO A 91 -4.57 5.49 -0.44
N ILE A 92 -4.80 6.78 -0.60
CA ILE A 92 -5.84 7.51 0.14
C ILE A 92 -7.24 6.95 -0.15
N ARG A 93 -7.50 6.39 -1.34
CA ARG A 93 -8.78 5.78 -1.72
C ARG A 93 -9.07 4.46 -1.00
N SER A 94 -8.02 3.77 -0.49
CA SER A 94 -8.17 2.51 0.24
C SER A 94 -8.16 2.66 1.75
N GLY A 95 -7.61 3.78 2.24
CA GLY A 95 -7.25 3.94 3.64
C GLY A 95 -5.87 3.35 4.01
N PHE A 96 -5.10 2.82 3.05
CA PHE A 96 -3.69 2.44 3.22
C PHE A 96 -2.79 3.65 3.02
N GLN A 97 -2.65 4.42 4.03
CA GLN A 97 -1.97 5.71 3.91
C GLN A 97 -0.52 5.66 4.38
N TRP A 98 -0.09 4.50 4.91
CA TRP A 98 1.24 4.28 5.45
C TRP A 98 1.58 2.79 5.47
N VAL A 99 2.50 2.37 6.32
CA VAL A 99 2.97 1.00 6.48
C VAL A 99 1.99 0.18 7.32
N LEU A 100 1.71 -1.06 6.94
CA LEU A 100 1.04 -2.06 7.76
C LEU A 100 2.06 -2.80 8.64
N TYR A 101 1.64 -3.16 9.84
CA TYR A 101 2.41 -3.97 10.77
C TYR A 101 1.92 -5.42 10.79
N PRO A 102 2.69 -6.37 11.32
CA PRO A 102 2.31 -7.80 11.33
C PRO A 102 0.96 -8.09 11.99
N ASN A 103 0.58 -7.30 12.99
CA ASN A 103 -0.68 -7.42 13.73
C ASN A 103 -1.78 -6.46 13.24
N SER A 104 -1.59 -5.79 12.10
CA SER A 104 -2.61 -4.90 11.52
C SER A 104 -3.87 -5.68 11.18
N SER A 105 -5.02 -5.29 11.73
CA SER A 105 -6.31 -5.94 11.47
C SER A 105 -6.82 -5.74 10.04
N ARG A 106 -6.20 -4.83 9.28
CA ARG A 106 -6.54 -4.52 7.88
C ARG A 106 -5.49 -5.04 6.92
N GLY A 107 -5.93 -5.42 5.73
CA GLY A 107 -5.13 -5.74 4.59
C GLY A 107 -5.76 -5.20 3.31
N ILE A 108 -5.30 -5.61 2.14
CA ILE A 108 -5.94 -5.27 0.87
C ILE A 108 -7.39 -5.75 0.89
N HIS A 109 -8.33 -4.88 0.52
CA HIS A 109 -9.76 -5.21 0.58
C HIS A 109 -10.14 -6.13 -0.56
N ALA A 110 -10.98 -7.14 -0.31
CA ALA A 110 -11.40 -8.11 -1.31
C ALA A 110 -12.15 -7.52 -2.53
N ASN A 111 -12.64 -6.29 -2.43
CA ASN A 111 -13.27 -5.57 -3.55
C ASN A 111 -12.27 -4.72 -4.35
N GLU A 112 -10.99 -4.69 -4.00
CA GLU A 112 -9.97 -4.13 -4.86
C GLU A 112 -9.68 -5.13 -5.99
N TYR A 113 -9.77 -4.65 -7.22
CA TYR A 113 -9.42 -5.48 -8.38
C TYR A 113 -7.93 -5.28 -8.67
N THR A 114 -7.13 -6.28 -8.35
CA THR A 114 -5.67 -6.19 -8.46
C THR A 114 -5.18 -6.40 -9.89
N LEU A 115 -3.96 -5.92 -10.17
CA LEU A 115 -3.27 -6.21 -11.43
C LEU A 115 -3.16 -7.72 -11.70
N ALA A 116 -2.90 -8.51 -10.64
CA ALA A 116 -2.79 -9.96 -10.77
C ALA A 116 -4.14 -10.63 -11.08
N GLU A 117 -5.25 -10.14 -10.49
CA GLU A 117 -6.60 -10.60 -10.87
C GLU A 117 -6.89 -10.30 -12.32
N GLY A 118 -6.61 -9.07 -12.77
CA GLY A 118 -6.80 -8.71 -14.17
C GLY A 118 -5.94 -9.54 -15.14
N MET A 119 -4.68 -9.83 -14.78
CA MET A 119 -3.84 -10.74 -15.57
C MET A 119 -4.41 -12.16 -15.60
N LYS A 120 -4.90 -12.66 -14.47
CA LYS A 120 -5.52 -13.98 -14.38
C LYS A 120 -6.81 -14.07 -15.20
N ASP A 121 -7.64 -13.03 -15.18
CA ASP A 121 -8.86 -12.95 -16.02
C ASP A 121 -8.51 -12.88 -17.52
N ALA A 122 -7.35 -12.32 -17.86
CA ALA A 122 -6.79 -12.35 -19.22
C ALA A 122 -6.16 -13.72 -19.60
N GLY A 123 -6.20 -14.72 -18.71
CA GLY A 123 -5.69 -16.08 -18.96
C GLY A 123 -4.20 -16.28 -18.66
N TYR A 124 -3.58 -15.36 -17.91
CA TYR A 124 -2.17 -15.47 -17.52
C TYR A 124 -1.98 -16.40 -16.32
N ALA A 125 -0.90 -17.18 -16.33
CA ALA A 125 -0.36 -17.77 -15.12
C ALA A 125 0.30 -16.66 -14.28
N THR A 126 0.04 -16.60 -12.97
CA THR A 126 0.42 -15.47 -12.14
C THR A 126 1.26 -15.89 -10.94
N ALA A 127 2.36 -15.19 -10.66
CA ALA A 127 3.21 -15.48 -9.50
C ALA A 127 3.68 -14.22 -8.77
N CYS A 128 3.83 -14.34 -7.44
CA CYS A 128 4.45 -13.33 -6.59
C CYS A 128 5.59 -13.97 -5.79
N PHE A 129 6.83 -13.51 -6.00
CA PHE A 129 8.00 -14.04 -5.30
C PHE A 129 8.74 -12.92 -4.58
N GLY A 130 8.48 -12.76 -3.26
CA GLY A 130 9.10 -11.70 -2.44
C GLY A 130 8.21 -11.15 -1.34
N LYS A 131 8.44 -9.87 -0.98
CA LYS A 131 7.74 -9.15 0.09
C LYS A 131 6.34 -8.71 -0.35
N TRP A 132 5.30 -9.22 0.30
CA TRP A 132 3.90 -8.84 0.02
C TRP A 132 3.49 -7.49 0.60
N HIS A 133 3.47 -7.38 1.90
CA HIS A 133 3.22 -6.17 2.70
C HIS A 133 1.85 -5.49 2.50
N LEU A 134 0.81 -6.23 2.11
CA LEU A 134 -0.56 -5.74 1.96
C LEU A 134 -1.57 -6.39 2.91
N GLY A 135 -1.10 -6.92 4.04
CA GLY A 135 -1.90 -7.57 5.08
C GLY A 135 -1.60 -9.05 5.23
N THR A 136 -1.75 -9.55 6.46
CA THR A 136 -1.34 -10.92 6.83
C THR A 136 -2.21 -11.56 7.89
N THR A 137 -3.02 -10.78 8.63
CA THR A 137 -3.81 -11.29 9.77
C THR A 137 -5.03 -12.12 9.36
N LYS A 138 -5.42 -12.05 8.10
CA LYS A 138 -6.50 -12.84 7.53
C LYS A 138 -6.04 -13.47 6.20
N LYS A 139 -6.53 -14.67 5.91
CA LYS A 139 -6.22 -15.38 4.67
C LYS A 139 -6.59 -14.56 3.43
N GLU A 140 -7.71 -13.85 3.46
CA GLU A 140 -8.21 -12.99 2.37
C GLU A 140 -7.23 -11.88 1.94
N TYR A 141 -6.28 -11.52 2.80
CA TYR A 141 -5.27 -10.50 2.51
C TYR A 141 -4.02 -11.05 1.82
N LEU A 142 -3.87 -12.38 1.74
CA LEU A 142 -2.67 -13.02 1.21
C LEU A 142 -2.68 -13.06 -0.34
N PRO A 143 -1.50 -13.17 -0.99
CA PRO A 143 -1.37 -13.09 -2.44
C PRO A 143 -2.26 -14.03 -3.25
N LEU A 144 -2.44 -15.28 -2.80
CA LEU A 144 -3.27 -16.26 -3.54
C LEU A 144 -4.75 -15.86 -3.61
N GLN A 145 -5.25 -15.03 -2.69
CA GLN A 145 -6.61 -14.50 -2.69
C GLN A 145 -6.73 -13.18 -3.46
N ASN A 146 -5.61 -12.66 -3.95
CA ASN A 146 -5.50 -11.40 -4.67
C ASN A 146 -4.90 -11.59 -6.07
N GLY A 147 -5.27 -12.69 -6.74
CA GLY A 147 -5.00 -12.96 -8.16
C GLY A 147 -3.74 -13.76 -8.46
N PHE A 148 -2.88 -14.09 -7.50
CA PHE A 148 -1.69 -14.91 -7.76
C PHE A 148 -1.99 -16.42 -7.63
N ASP A 149 -1.43 -17.22 -8.55
CA ASP A 149 -1.50 -18.69 -8.51
C ASP A 149 -0.41 -19.27 -7.61
N GLU A 150 0.79 -18.65 -7.61
CA GLU A 150 1.91 -19.04 -6.78
C GLU A 150 2.42 -17.86 -5.95
N TYR A 151 2.77 -18.14 -4.69
CA TYR A 151 3.42 -17.20 -3.80
C TYR A 151 4.56 -17.86 -3.03
N PHE A 152 5.69 -17.15 -2.94
CA PHE A 152 6.78 -17.49 -2.04
C PHE A 152 7.43 -16.20 -1.53
N GLY A 153 7.46 -15.98 -0.19
CA GLY A 153 8.09 -14.76 0.32
C GLY A 153 7.70 -14.37 1.73
N LEU A 154 8.11 -13.16 2.10
CA LEU A 154 7.81 -12.54 3.38
C LEU A 154 6.45 -11.82 3.31
N PRO A 155 5.51 -12.08 4.25
CA PRO A 155 4.19 -11.44 4.20
C PRO A 155 4.21 -9.95 4.60
N TYR A 156 5.30 -9.46 5.20
CA TYR A 156 5.51 -8.07 5.60
C TYR A 156 7.00 -7.68 5.52
N SER A 157 7.38 -6.52 6.07
CA SER A 157 8.74 -6.01 5.95
C SER A 157 9.76 -6.85 6.75
N ASN A 158 10.93 -7.03 6.20
CA ASN A 158 12.02 -7.87 6.73
C ASN A 158 12.62 -7.39 8.05
N ASP A 159 12.38 -6.14 8.45
CA ASP A 159 12.79 -5.53 9.73
C ASP A 159 11.77 -5.75 10.86
N MET A 160 10.60 -6.28 10.56
CA MET A 160 9.56 -6.55 11.55
C MET A 160 9.79 -7.89 12.23
N ILE A 161 10.82 -7.93 13.07
CA ILE A 161 11.36 -9.10 13.77
C ILE A 161 11.49 -8.85 15.28
N PRO A 162 11.73 -9.89 16.10
CA PRO A 162 12.01 -9.72 17.54
C PRO A 162 13.15 -8.71 17.81
N PRO A 163 13.14 -8.01 18.97
CA PRO A 163 12.17 -8.12 20.07
C PRO A 163 10.90 -7.28 19.92
N LEU A 164 10.79 -6.41 18.90
CA LEU A 164 9.66 -5.50 18.73
C LEU A 164 8.42 -6.20 18.14
N TRP A 165 8.64 -7.24 17.35
CA TRP A 165 7.59 -7.98 16.66
C TRP A 165 7.75 -9.48 16.92
N ASN A 166 6.78 -10.28 16.47
CA ASN A 166 6.90 -11.73 16.48
C ASN A 166 7.93 -12.22 15.44
N ASP A 167 8.26 -13.50 15.53
CA ASP A 167 9.09 -14.17 14.53
C ASP A 167 8.51 -14.00 13.12
N ILE A 168 9.37 -13.67 12.17
CA ILE A 168 8.95 -13.44 10.78
C ILE A 168 8.77 -14.79 10.05
N PRO A 169 7.58 -15.08 9.49
CA PRO A 169 7.38 -16.29 8.70
C PRO A 169 7.86 -16.11 7.26
N LEU A 170 8.35 -17.19 6.67
CA LEU A 170 8.48 -17.38 5.23
C LEU A 170 7.31 -18.23 4.76
N LEU A 171 6.55 -17.73 3.80
CA LEU A 171 5.37 -18.42 3.29
C LEU A 171 5.64 -19.06 1.92
N GLU A 172 5.03 -20.23 1.70
CA GLU A 172 4.80 -20.81 0.38
C GLU A 172 3.29 -21.03 0.21
N GLY A 173 2.71 -20.39 -0.80
CA GLY A 173 1.26 -20.24 -0.87
C GLY A 173 0.70 -19.48 0.33
N ASN A 174 -0.16 -20.14 1.11
CA ASN A 174 -0.72 -19.59 2.36
C ASN A 174 -0.07 -20.21 3.62
N ASP A 175 0.87 -21.13 3.45
CA ASP A 175 1.44 -21.91 4.55
C ASP A 175 2.79 -21.38 4.98
N THR A 176 3.05 -21.34 6.29
CA THR A 176 4.37 -21.02 6.83
C THR A 176 5.28 -22.24 6.69
N ILE A 177 6.34 -22.11 5.88
CA ILE A 177 7.32 -23.18 5.66
C ILE A 177 8.58 -23.02 6.52
N SER A 178 8.84 -21.83 7.01
CA SER A 178 9.97 -21.52 7.89
C SER A 178 9.66 -20.29 8.73
N VAL A 179 10.31 -20.17 9.87
CA VAL A 179 10.23 -19.02 10.77
C VAL A 179 11.64 -18.47 10.98
N ASN A 180 11.78 -17.13 10.95
CA ASN A 180 13.07 -16.44 10.92
C ASN A 180 14.03 -17.02 9.86
N PRO A 181 13.64 -17.00 8.57
CA PRO A 181 14.48 -17.53 7.51
C PRO A 181 15.83 -16.80 7.45
N ASP A 182 16.87 -17.46 6.97
CA ASP A 182 18.13 -16.78 6.65
C ASP A 182 17.91 -15.81 5.49
N GLN A 183 17.76 -14.53 5.81
CA GLN A 183 17.44 -13.49 4.84
C GLN A 183 18.51 -13.31 3.75
N ARG A 184 19.76 -13.75 3.99
CA ARG A 184 20.85 -13.74 2.99
C ARG A 184 20.58 -14.63 1.78
N THR A 185 19.62 -15.55 1.91
CA THR A 185 19.26 -16.49 0.84
C THR A 185 18.05 -16.03 0.03
N LEU A 186 17.31 -15.03 0.50
CA LEU A 186 15.99 -14.71 -0.05
C LEU A 186 16.05 -14.16 -1.48
N THR A 187 16.95 -13.22 -1.78
CA THR A 187 17.11 -12.68 -3.15
C THR A 187 17.40 -13.80 -4.16
N LYS A 188 18.29 -14.73 -3.79
CA LYS A 188 18.59 -15.91 -4.61
C LYS A 188 17.36 -16.81 -4.79
N GLN A 189 16.64 -17.12 -3.72
CA GLN A 189 15.44 -17.97 -3.78
C GLN A 189 14.32 -17.33 -4.63
N TYR A 190 14.09 -16.02 -4.52
CA TYR A 190 13.14 -15.31 -5.38
C TYR A 190 13.53 -15.39 -6.86
N THR A 191 14.82 -15.27 -7.14
CA THR A 191 15.37 -15.40 -8.50
C THR A 191 15.17 -16.81 -9.06
N GLU A 192 15.50 -17.84 -8.28
CA GLU A 192 15.34 -19.25 -8.68
C GLU A 192 13.88 -19.61 -8.94
N ARG A 193 12.96 -19.21 -8.02
CA ARG A 193 11.52 -19.42 -8.21
C ARG A 193 10.99 -18.70 -9.46
N THR A 194 11.47 -17.50 -9.74
CA THR A 194 11.12 -16.77 -10.97
C THR A 194 11.58 -17.52 -12.22
N ILE A 195 12.81 -18.03 -12.24
CA ILE A 195 13.38 -18.81 -13.36
C ILE A 195 12.60 -20.11 -13.57
N ASP A 196 12.28 -20.82 -12.49
CA ASP A 196 11.50 -22.05 -12.54
C ASP A 196 10.09 -21.81 -13.09
N PHE A 197 9.44 -20.71 -12.66
CA PHE A 197 8.12 -20.32 -13.16
C PHE A 197 8.16 -19.96 -14.65
N ILE A 198 9.14 -19.20 -15.11
CA ILE A 198 9.36 -18.89 -16.54
C ILE A 198 9.52 -20.18 -17.35
N THR A 199 10.29 -21.14 -16.85
CA THR A 199 10.54 -22.41 -17.52
C THR A 199 9.27 -23.28 -17.58
N LYS A 200 8.53 -23.36 -16.48
CA LYS A 200 7.27 -24.08 -16.35
C LYS A 200 6.20 -23.57 -17.31
N HIS A 201 6.10 -22.23 -17.43
CA HIS A 201 5.08 -21.55 -18.24
C HIS A 201 5.63 -21.00 -19.58
N SER A 202 6.67 -21.63 -20.13
CA SER A 202 7.30 -21.18 -21.38
C SER A 202 6.40 -21.22 -22.62
N ARG A 203 5.21 -21.82 -22.52
CA ARG A 203 4.20 -21.92 -23.60
C ARG A 203 2.92 -21.16 -23.32
N ASP A 204 2.75 -20.67 -22.10
CA ASP A 204 1.58 -19.94 -21.63
C ASP A 204 1.95 -18.49 -21.35
N PRO A 205 1.05 -17.52 -21.49
CA PRO A 205 1.32 -16.17 -21.03
C PRO A 205 1.45 -16.13 -19.52
N PHE A 206 2.39 -15.36 -18.99
CA PHE A 206 2.60 -15.24 -17.55
C PHE A 206 2.81 -13.79 -17.09
N PHE A 207 2.39 -13.56 -15.86
CA PHE A 207 2.68 -12.35 -15.10
C PHE A 207 3.44 -12.71 -13.82
N ILE A 208 4.62 -12.13 -13.63
CA ILE A 208 5.42 -12.33 -12.43
C ILE A 208 5.68 -10.99 -11.76
N TYR A 209 5.32 -10.90 -10.48
CA TYR A 209 5.67 -9.80 -9.59
C TYR A 209 6.77 -10.28 -8.64
N VAL A 210 7.95 -9.66 -8.72
CA VAL A 210 9.10 -9.99 -7.87
C VAL A 210 9.40 -8.81 -6.96
N PRO A 211 8.65 -8.67 -5.85
CA PRO A 211 8.87 -7.61 -4.86
C PRO A 211 10.00 -8.01 -3.91
N TYR A 212 11.22 -7.61 -4.25
CA TYR A 212 12.38 -7.87 -3.40
C TYR A 212 12.20 -7.29 -1.98
N ALA A 213 12.88 -7.90 -0.99
CA ALA A 213 12.97 -7.36 0.35
C ALA A 213 14.19 -6.43 0.52
N MET A 214 15.09 -6.39 -0.48
CA MET A 214 16.30 -5.58 -0.51
C MET A 214 16.13 -4.41 -1.51
N PRO A 215 16.85 -3.31 -1.30
CA PRO A 215 17.84 -3.01 -0.25
C PRO A 215 17.28 -2.42 1.05
N HIS A 216 16.04 -2.77 1.46
CA HIS A 216 15.49 -2.36 2.75
C HIS A 216 16.33 -2.94 3.92
N LEU A 217 16.50 -2.14 4.97
CA LEU A 217 17.17 -2.56 6.20
C LEU A 217 16.36 -3.59 7.00
N PRO A 218 17.02 -4.49 7.74
CA PRO A 218 18.47 -4.75 7.77
C PRO A 218 18.97 -5.40 6.47
N LEU A 219 20.21 -5.06 6.10
CA LEU A 219 20.82 -5.53 4.85
C LEU A 219 21.33 -6.97 5.00
N HIS A 220 20.96 -7.83 4.06
CA HIS A 220 21.34 -9.25 4.08
C HIS A 220 21.85 -9.70 2.70
N PRO A 221 23.09 -9.32 2.31
CA PRO A 221 23.67 -9.79 1.06
C PRO A 221 23.93 -11.30 1.10
N GLY A 222 23.70 -11.98 -0.01
CA GLY A 222 24.09 -13.36 -0.20
C GLY A 222 25.61 -13.57 -0.06
N GLU A 223 26.04 -14.78 0.28
CA GLU A 223 27.48 -15.11 0.50
C GLU A 223 28.37 -14.75 -0.70
N ASP A 224 27.81 -14.88 -1.91
CA ASP A 224 28.52 -14.54 -3.16
C ASP A 224 28.72 -13.04 -3.36
N PHE A 225 28.03 -12.18 -2.61
CA PHE A 225 28.07 -10.72 -2.75
C PHE A 225 28.66 -10.01 -1.54
N ALA A 226 28.55 -10.60 -0.36
CA ALA A 226 29.00 -10.00 0.90
C ALA A 226 30.48 -9.54 0.85
N GLY A 227 30.73 -8.27 1.14
CA GLY A 227 32.03 -7.64 1.20
C GLY A 227 32.71 -7.40 -0.16
N LYS A 228 31.96 -7.42 -1.27
CA LYS A 228 32.52 -7.26 -2.62
C LYS A 228 32.36 -5.86 -3.21
N SER A 229 31.31 -5.14 -2.81
CA SER A 229 31.06 -3.80 -3.32
C SER A 229 31.91 -2.74 -2.64
N SER A 230 32.42 -1.79 -3.42
CA SER A 230 33.12 -0.62 -2.88
C SER A 230 32.22 0.29 -2.05
N ARG A 231 30.90 0.13 -2.14
CA ARG A 231 29.88 0.88 -1.38
C ARG A 231 29.51 0.18 -0.05
N GLY A 232 30.21 -0.89 0.32
CA GLY A 232 29.92 -1.68 1.51
C GLY A 232 28.64 -2.51 1.36
N THR A 233 28.04 -2.89 2.49
CA THR A 233 26.91 -3.84 2.53
C THR A 233 25.70 -3.37 1.70
N TYR A 234 25.43 -2.07 1.66
CA TYR A 234 24.38 -1.54 0.79
C TYR A 234 24.66 -1.82 -0.69
N GLY A 235 25.89 -1.57 -1.12
CA GLY A 235 26.32 -1.91 -2.49
C GLY A 235 26.28 -3.40 -2.77
N ASP A 236 26.63 -4.24 -1.79
CA ASP A 236 26.58 -5.70 -1.95
C ASP A 236 25.15 -6.17 -2.30
N VAL A 237 24.13 -5.70 -1.57
CA VAL A 237 22.73 -6.10 -1.85
C VAL A 237 22.20 -5.51 -3.16
N VAL A 238 22.61 -4.32 -3.57
CA VAL A 238 22.22 -3.74 -4.87
C VAL A 238 22.90 -4.50 -6.02
N GLU A 239 24.17 -4.87 -5.89
CA GLU A 239 24.87 -5.70 -6.88
C GLU A 239 24.28 -7.13 -6.96
N GLU A 240 23.73 -7.67 -5.86
CA GLU A 240 22.97 -8.92 -5.87
C GLU A 240 21.62 -8.78 -6.60
N LEU A 241 20.90 -7.65 -6.43
CA LEU A 241 19.68 -7.36 -7.22
C LEU A 241 20.00 -7.29 -8.71
N ASP A 242 21.11 -6.64 -9.08
CA ASP A 242 21.55 -6.59 -10.47
C ASP A 242 21.84 -7.99 -11.05
N TRP A 243 22.51 -8.87 -10.27
CA TRP A 243 22.71 -10.27 -10.64
C TRP A 243 21.38 -11.02 -10.83
N SER A 244 20.42 -10.80 -9.95
CA SER A 244 19.08 -11.40 -10.06
C SER A 244 18.43 -11.00 -11.38
N VAL A 245 18.41 -9.69 -11.71
CA VAL A 245 17.88 -9.18 -12.98
C VAL A 245 18.59 -9.85 -14.17
N GLY A 246 19.92 -9.92 -14.15
CA GLY A 246 20.71 -10.57 -15.21
C GLY A 246 20.37 -12.05 -15.37
N SER A 247 20.15 -12.77 -14.27
CA SER A 247 19.78 -14.19 -14.27
C SER A 247 18.40 -14.43 -14.87
N ILE A 248 17.40 -13.58 -14.53
CA ILE A 248 16.06 -13.63 -15.09
C ILE A 248 16.08 -13.32 -16.59
N LEU A 249 16.76 -12.26 -17.03
CA LEU A 249 16.90 -11.94 -18.45
C LEU A 249 17.60 -13.05 -19.24
N LYS A 250 18.61 -13.72 -18.64
CA LYS A 250 19.26 -14.87 -19.23
C LYS A 250 18.30 -16.06 -19.37
N SER A 251 17.45 -16.32 -18.39
CA SER A 251 16.42 -17.36 -18.47
C SER A 251 15.43 -17.09 -19.61
N LEU A 252 14.93 -15.89 -19.76
CA LEU A 252 14.06 -15.51 -20.88
C LEU A 252 14.73 -15.78 -22.24
N LYS A 253 16.01 -15.43 -22.37
CA LYS A 253 16.78 -15.70 -23.59
C LYS A 253 16.94 -17.20 -23.84
N THR A 254 17.23 -17.99 -22.81
CA THR A 254 17.40 -19.46 -22.92
C THR A 254 16.10 -20.16 -23.34
N ASN A 255 14.97 -19.65 -22.90
CA ASN A 255 13.63 -20.16 -23.24
C ASN A 255 13.04 -19.54 -24.52
N ASN A 256 13.80 -18.69 -25.25
CA ASN A 256 13.34 -17.96 -26.45
C ASN A 256 12.15 -17.02 -26.21
N LEU A 257 12.01 -16.47 -25.00
CA LEU A 257 10.90 -15.62 -24.58
C LEU A 257 11.22 -14.11 -24.60
N SER A 258 12.49 -13.72 -24.84
CA SER A 258 12.92 -12.30 -24.74
C SER A 258 12.08 -11.35 -25.62
N LYS A 259 11.69 -11.79 -26.83
CA LYS A 259 10.89 -10.96 -27.76
C LYS A 259 9.42 -10.85 -27.38
N ASN A 260 8.93 -11.76 -26.54
CA ASN A 260 7.55 -11.78 -26.08
C ASN A 260 7.43 -11.46 -24.57
N THR A 261 8.41 -10.79 -23.98
CA THR A 261 8.37 -10.45 -22.57
C THR A 261 8.74 -8.99 -22.32
N LEU A 262 7.83 -8.25 -21.70
CA LEU A 262 8.09 -6.94 -21.14
C LEU A 262 8.65 -7.13 -19.71
N VAL A 263 9.87 -6.66 -19.46
CA VAL A 263 10.51 -6.66 -18.14
C VAL A 263 10.61 -5.22 -17.64
N ILE A 264 10.09 -4.96 -16.45
CA ILE A 264 10.12 -3.66 -15.79
C ILE A 264 10.90 -3.80 -14.48
N PHE A 265 11.91 -2.94 -14.28
CA PHE A 265 12.59 -2.76 -13.00
C PHE A 265 12.23 -1.39 -12.43
N VAL A 266 11.79 -1.34 -11.18
CA VAL A 266 11.36 -0.10 -10.52
C VAL A 266 11.47 -0.23 -8.99
N SER A 267 11.61 0.90 -8.26
CA SER A 267 11.60 0.92 -6.79
C SER A 267 10.22 1.30 -6.23
N ASP A 268 9.92 0.86 -5.00
CA ASP A 268 8.66 1.18 -4.33
C ASP A 268 8.61 2.59 -3.74
N ASN A 269 9.73 3.15 -3.32
CA ASN A 269 9.89 4.53 -2.88
C ASN A 269 11.38 4.93 -2.88
N GLY A 270 11.66 6.19 -2.52
CA GLY A 270 13.02 6.68 -2.37
C GLY A 270 13.79 6.04 -1.21
N PRO A 271 15.10 6.32 -1.07
CA PRO A 271 16.00 5.65 -0.16
C PRO A 271 15.84 6.12 1.30
N TRP A 272 16.31 5.30 2.24
CA TRP A 272 16.32 5.63 3.67
C TRP A 272 17.60 6.39 4.05
N ILE A 273 17.70 7.65 3.60
CA ILE A 273 18.93 8.47 3.64
C ILE A 273 19.49 8.71 5.05
N ILE A 274 18.65 8.76 6.10
CA ILE A 274 19.11 8.94 7.49
C ILE A 274 19.87 7.72 8.04
N LYS A 275 19.94 6.61 7.29
CA LYS A 275 20.72 5.43 7.63
C LYS A 275 22.16 5.51 7.12
N ASN A 276 22.55 6.65 6.56
CA ASN A 276 23.90 6.94 6.10
C ASN A 276 24.48 5.86 5.17
N GLU A 277 25.54 5.15 5.60
CA GLU A 277 26.20 4.14 4.79
C GLU A 277 25.33 2.90 4.51
N GLU A 278 24.39 2.60 5.39
CA GLU A 278 23.43 1.51 5.19
C GLU A 278 22.17 1.95 4.39
N GLY A 279 22.00 3.24 4.17
CA GLY A 279 20.94 3.78 3.33
C GLY A 279 21.40 4.02 1.89
N GLY A 280 20.42 4.19 1.00
CA GLY A 280 20.65 4.52 -0.41
C GLY A 280 20.84 6.01 -0.65
N SER A 281 20.89 6.38 -1.93
CA SER A 281 21.10 7.74 -2.41
C SER A 281 19.99 8.18 -3.36
N SER A 282 19.37 9.31 -3.05
CA SER A 282 18.45 10.00 -3.99
C SER A 282 19.19 10.77 -5.10
N GLY A 283 20.54 10.72 -5.13
CA GLY A 283 21.36 11.49 -6.08
C GLY A 283 21.22 12.99 -5.86
N LEU A 284 20.79 13.72 -6.90
CA LEU A 284 20.56 15.17 -6.83
C LEU A 284 19.19 15.55 -6.28
N LEU A 285 18.31 14.58 -6.04
CA LEU A 285 16.94 14.82 -5.59
C LEU A 285 16.90 15.12 -4.10
N ARG A 286 15.96 15.95 -3.68
CA ARG A 286 15.82 16.34 -2.27
C ARG A 286 15.19 15.23 -1.46
N ASP A 287 15.74 14.96 -0.25
CA ASP A 287 15.20 14.08 0.78
C ASP A 287 15.10 12.59 0.35
N GLY A 288 14.28 11.79 0.99
CA GLY A 288 14.16 10.35 0.77
C GLY A 288 12.83 9.77 1.27
N LYS A 289 12.82 8.47 1.56
CA LYS A 289 11.67 7.69 2.03
C LYS A 289 10.80 8.44 3.05
N GLY A 290 9.48 8.38 2.89
CA GLY A 290 8.54 9.01 3.79
C GLY A 290 8.29 10.49 3.51
N SER A 291 9.05 11.13 2.60
CA SER A 291 8.84 12.49 2.18
C SER A 291 8.19 12.59 0.80
N THR A 292 7.57 13.73 0.52
CA THR A 292 6.96 14.03 -0.78
C THR A 292 7.83 14.95 -1.65
N TRP A 293 9.07 15.21 -1.22
CA TRP A 293 10.11 15.78 -2.06
C TRP A 293 10.50 14.79 -3.17
N GLU A 294 11.16 15.29 -4.20
CA GLU A 294 11.52 14.44 -5.35
C GLU A 294 12.26 13.16 -4.94
N GLY A 295 13.21 13.25 -4.00
CA GLY A 295 13.98 12.09 -3.55
C GLY A 295 13.16 11.03 -2.80
N GLY A 296 11.97 11.35 -2.29
CA GLY A 296 11.09 10.37 -1.62
C GLY A 296 10.20 9.58 -2.55
N MET A 297 9.83 10.14 -3.70
CA MET A 297 8.84 9.53 -4.59
C MET A 297 9.31 9.35 -6.03
N ARG A 298 10.33 10.09 -6.50
CA ARG A 298 10.91 9.88 -7.82
C ARG A 298 11.93 8.75 -7.74
N VAL A 299 11.65 7.67 -8.48
CA VAL A 299 12.37 6.39 -8.36
C VAL A 299 12.99 5.97 -9.70
N PRO A 300 14.04 5.13 -9.71
CA PRO A 300 14.56 4.56 -10.94
C PRO A 300 13.53 3.62 -11.55
N MET A 301 13.33 3.72 -12.86
CA MET A 301 12.48 2.82 -13.64
C MET A 301 13.12 2.53 -14.99
N ILE A 302 13.25 1.24 -15.31
CA ILE A 302 13.80 0.74 -16.58
C ILE A 302 12.81 -0.26 -17.16
N ALA A 303 12.46 -0.11 -18.43
CA ALA A 303 11.65 -1.07 -19.18
C ALA A 303 12.45 -1.67 -20.35
N HIS A 304 12.33 -2.97 -20.53
CA HIS A 304 12.95 -3.68 -21.63
C HIS A 304 11.97 -4.67 -22.27
N TRP A 305 11.85 -4.58 -23.59
CA TRP A 305 11.09 -5.51 -24.40
C TRP A 305 11.79 -5.63 -25.77
N GLU A 306 12.48 -6.74 -25.95
CA GLU A 306 13.30 -6.97 -27.15
C GLU A 306 12.47 -6.89 -28.45
N GLY A 307 12.84 -5.95 -29.33
CA GLY A 307 12.18 -5.76 -30.62
C GLY A 307 10.92 -4.90 -30.60
N GLN A 308 10.40 -4.55 -29.42
CA GLN A 308 9.25 -3.62 -29.25
C GLN A 308 9.73 -2.24 -28.78
N ILE A 309 10.51 -2.20 -27.70
CA ILE A 309 11.12 -0.95 -27.22
C ILE A 309 12.44 -0.73 -27.95
N SER A 310 12.59 0.43 -28.61
CA SER A 310 13.85 0.82 -29.25
C SER A 310 14.97 0.96 -28.22
N PRO A 311 16.23 0.59 -28.56
CA PRO A 311 17.36 0.71 -27.64
C PRO A 311 17.64 2.16 -27.24
N ALA A 312 18.13 2.34 -26.00
CA ALA A 312 18.63 3.59 -25.42
C ALA A 312 17.62 4.74 -25.39
N ILE A 313 16.32 4.44 -25.28
CA ILE A 313 15.30 5.49 -25.10
C ILE A 313 15.46 6.14 -23.73
N LEU A 314 15.53 7.47 -23.72
CA LEU A 314 15.46 8.29 -22.53
C LEU A 314 14.08 8.94 -22.44
N ASN A 315 13.20 8.38 -21.61
CA ASN A 315 11.87 8.96 -21.41
C ASN A 315 11.92 10.02 -20.30
N THR A 316 11.50 11.24 -20.64
CA THR A 316 11.48 12.40 -19.73
C THR A 316 10.07 12.80 -19.31
N GLN A 317 9.04 12.09 -19.78
CA GLN A 317 7.66 12.39 -19.42
C GLN A 317 7.34 11.90 -18.02
N PRO A 318 6.53 12.64 -17.24
CA PRO A 318 6.06 12.17 -15.94
C PRO A 318 5.18 10.94 -16.08
N ALA A 319 5.56 9.87 -15.38
CA ALA A 319 4.77 8.65 -15.25
C ALA A 319 4.90 8.09 -13.83
N SER A 320 4.06 7.12 -13.46
CA SER A 320 4.01 6.59 -12.10
C SER A 320 3.72 5.08 -12.04
N THR A 321 3.85 4.51 -10.86
CA THR A 321 3.45 3.11 -10.60
C THR A 321 1.94 2.89 -10.77
N LEU A 322 1.12 3.94 -10.61
CA LEU A 322 -0.33 3.89 -10.89
C LEU A 322 -0.59 3.59 -12.38
N ASP A 323 0.21 4.22 -13.25
CA ASP A 323 0.07 4.12 -14.70
C ASP A 323 0.43 2.72 -15.22
N LEU A 324 1.31 1.99 -14.51
CA LEU A 324 1.64 0.61 -14.86
C LEU A 324 0.42 -0.29 -14.78
N TYR A 325 -0.45 -0.14 -13.77
CA TYR A 325 -1.67 -0.93 -13.64
C TYR A 325 -2.56 -0.80 -14.90
N THR A 326 -2.93 0.42 -15.23
CA THR A 326 -3.81 0.70 -16.36
C THR A 326 -3.19 0.25 -17.70
N SER A 327 -1.90 0.54 -17.88
CA SER A 327 -1.18 0.24 -19.12
C SER A 327 -0.98 -1.24 -19.35
N LEU A 328 -0.64 -2.00 -18.29
CA LEU A 328 -0.37 -3.42 -18.42
C LEU A 328 -1.67 -4.20 -18.65
N LEU A 329 -2.78 -3.84 -18.00
CA LEU A 329 -4.08 -4.45 -18.29
C LEU A 329 -4.55 -4.15 -19.71
N LYS A 330 -4.40 -2.91 -20.16
CA LYS A 330 -4.71 -2.55 -21.55
C LYS A 330 -3.83 -3.31 -22.56
N LEU A 331 -2.54 -3.45 -22.28
CA LEU A 331 -1.58 -4.13 -23.13
C LEU A 331 -1.96 -5.61 -23.37
N VAL A 332 -2.57 -6.24 -22.37
CA VAL A 332 -3.06 -7.64 -22.46
C VAL A 332 -4.52 -7.73 -22.89
N GLY A 333 -5.16 -6.61 -23.21
CA GLY A 333 -6.55 -6.56 -23.68
C GLY A 333 -7.59 -6.77 -22.58
N GLN A 334 -7.21 -6.62 -21.29
CA GLN A 334 -8.13 -6.76 -20.16
C GLN A 334 -8.84 -5.44 -19.86
N GLU A 335 -10.17 -5.47 -19.79
CA GLU A 335 -10.96 -4.32 -19.37
C GLU A 335 -10.86 -4.11 -17.85
N ILE A 336 -10.74 -2.84 -17.46
CA ILE A 336 -10.74 -2.43 -16.05
C ILE A 336 -12.19 -2.19 -15.60
N PRO A 337 -12.62 -2.67 -14.40
CA PRO A 337 -13.96 -2.43 -13.88
C PRO A 337 -14.33 -0.93 -13.83
N LYS A 338 -15.48 -0.56 -14.40
CA LYS A 338 -15.91 0.85 -14.55
C LYS A 338 -16.52 1.46 -13.28
N GLU A 339 -16.89 0.63 -12.31
CA GLU A 339 -17.53 1.05 -11.07
C GLU A 339 -16.54 1.64 -10.05
N THR A 340 -15.26 1.47 -10.31
CA THR A 340 -14.17 1.93 -9.44
C THR A 340 -13.37 3.03 -10.14
N ILE A 341 -12.97 4.06 -9.42
CA ILE A 341 -12.04 5.08 -9.93
C ILE A 341 -10.62 4.55 -9.86
N TYR A 342 -9.95 4.58 -10.99
CA TYR A 342 -8.52 4.33 -11.13
C TYR A 342 -7.82 5.65 -11.45
N ASP A 343 -6.67 5.87 -10.83
CA ASP A 343 -5.91 7.13 -10.95
C ASP A 343 -4.79 7.02 -11.98
N GLY A 344 -4.41 5.79 -12.32
CA GLY A 344 -3.36 5.51 -13.31
C GLY A 344 -3.82 5.78 -14.73
N LYS A 345 -2.94 6.37 -15.53
CA LYS A 345 -3.12 6.66 -16.95
C LYS A 345 -2.61 5.51 -17.79
N ASP A 346 -3.06 5.45 -19.00
CA ASP A 346 -2.52 4.52 -19.99
C ASP A 346 -1.26 5.09 -20.64
N ILE A 347 -0.14 4.46 -20.37
CA ILE A 347 1.17 4.72 -21.01
C ILE A 347 1.64 3.55 -21.87
N SER A 348 0.75 2.61 -22.23
CA SER A 348 1.09 1.40 -23.01
C SER A 348 1.75 1.72 -24.34
N ASN A 349 1.39 2.84 -24.97
CA ASN A 349 1.99 3.31 -26.22
C ASN A 349 3.50 3.56 -26.10
N LEU A 350 4.00 3.97 -24.92
CA LEU A 350 5.45 4.13 -24.70
C LEU A 350 6.18 2.79 -24.80
N PHE A 351 5.58 1.71 -24.31
CA PHE A 351 6.15 0.36 -24.40
C PHE A 351 6.07 -0.23 -25.81
N LEU A 352 5.18 0.31 -26.66
CA LEU A 352 5.03 -0.07 -28.07
C LEU A 352 5.85 0.82 -29.01
N GLY A 353 6.70 1.71 -28.47
CA GLY A 353 7.59 2.58 -29.26
C GLY A 353 6.90 3.81 -29.88
N ASN A 354 5.69 4.15 -29.45
CA ASN A 354 4.95 5.32 -29.90
C ASN A 354 5.20 6.49 -28.92
N GLU A 355 6.22 7.29 -29.17
CA GLU A 355 6.69 8.36 -28.28
C GLU A 355 5.85 9.65 -28.29
N SER A 356 4.83 9.76 -29.16
CA SER A 356 4.15 11.02 -29.44
C SER A 356 3.06 11.42 -28.44
N GLU A 357 2.77 10.62 -27.44
CA GLU A 357 1.73 10.95 -26.46
C GLU A 357 2.29 11.86 -25.36
N ILE A 358 1.78 13.09 -25.28
CA ILE A 358 2.21 14.07 -24.27
C ILE A 358 1.45 13.83 -22.97
N LEU A 359 2.06 13.15 -22.04
CA LEU A 359 1.51 12.89 -20.68
C LEU A 359 1.68 14.09 -19.72
N ALA A 360 2.37 15.14 -20.17
CA ALA A 360 2.86 16.21 -19.30
C ALA A 360 1.77 17.10 -18.68
N GLU A 361 0.58 17.14 -19.26
CA GLU A 361 -0.51 18.05 -18.85
C GLU A 361 -1.37 17.48 -17.71
N GLU A 362 -1.26 16.19 -17.43
CA GLU A 362 -2.07 15.53 -16.42
C GLU A 362 -1.43 15.67 -15.02
N PRO A 363 -2.20 16.03 -14.00
CA PRO A 363 -1.67 16.18 -12.66
C PRO A 363 -1.30 14.84 -12.00
N PHE A 364 -0.21 14.85 -11.21
CA PHE A 364 0.16 13.79 -10.28
C PHE A 364 0.16 14.35 -8.85
N PHE A 365 -0.50 13.65 -7.92
CA PHE A 365 -0.70 14.10 -6.54
C PHE A 365 0.20 13.34 -5.57
N PHE A 366 0.87 14.09 -4.69
CA PHE A 366 1.81 13.55 -3.71
C PHE A 366 1.16 13.51 -2.34
N TYR A 367 0.96 12.32 -1.81
CA TYR A 367 0.39 12.10 -0.49
C TYR A 367 1.47 11.74 0.52
N GLY A 368 1.61 12.56 1.59
CA GLY A 368 2.37 12.23 2.78
C GLY A 368 1.44 11.62 3.82
N SER A 369 1.36 10.29 3.91
CA SER A 369 0.38 9.59 4.73
C SER A 369 -1.06 9.99 4.35
N LYS A 370 -1.81 10.62 5.28
CA LYS A 370 -3.23 10.98 5.09
C LYS A 370 -3.45 12.31 4.37
N ARG A 371 -2.40 13.10 4.14
CA ARG A 371 -2.53 14.47 3.67
C ARG A 371 -1.94 14.63 2.28
N LEU A 372 -2.61 15.39 1.46
CA LEU A 372 -2.05 15.82 0.19
C LEU A 372 -1.02 16.90 0.47
N HIS A 373 0.22 16.64 0.06
CA HIS A 373 1.37 17.52 0.28
C HIS A 373 1.73 18.35 -0.94
N ALA A 374 1.64 17.76 -2.13
CA ALA A 374 2.03 18.45 -3.34
C ALA A 374 1.25 17.95 -4.57
N ILE A 375 1.34 18.74 -5.64
CA ILE A 375 0.88 18.41 -6.99
C ILE A 375 2.01 18.68 -7.99
N ARG A 376 2.16 17.82 -8.99
CA ARG A 376 2.96 18.10 -10.19
C ARG A 376 2.06 18.12 -11.42
N LYS A 377 2.15 19.20 -12.23
CA LYS A 377 1.51 19.30 -13.55
C LYS A 377 2.53 19.86 -14.55
N GLY A 378 2.83 19.08 -15.55
CA GLY A 378 3.91 19.42 -16.48
C GLY A 378 5.27 19.57 -15.78
N LYS A 379 5.90 20.74 -15.94
CA LYS A 379 7.18 21.08 -15.28
C LYS A 379 7.03 21.65 -13.87
N TRP A 380 5.82 22.02 -13.46
CA TRP A 380 5.57 22.68 -12.19
C TRP A 380 5.21 21.71 -11.07
N LYS A 381 5.84 21.86 -9.91
CA LYS A 381 5.47 21.17 -8.68
C LYS A 381 5.20 22.18 -7.58
N LEU A 382 4.00 22.11 -7.00
CA LEU A 382 3.56 22.95 -5.91
C LEU A 382 3.41 22.12 -4.64
N HIS A 383 4.14 22.52 -3.58
CA HIS A 383 3.93 21.99 -2.23
C HIS A 383 2.98 22.87 -1.44
N VAL A 384 1.95 22.29 -0.85
CA VAL A 384 1.03 22.93 0.11
C VAL A 384 1.29 22.47 1.53
N GLN A 385 2.05 21.40 1.69
CA GLN A 385 2.60 20.89 2.94
C GLN A 385 3.90 20.14 2.64
N THR A 386 4.82 20.16 3.59
CA THR A 386 6.10 19.44 3.48
C THR A 386 6.28 18.46 4.64
N SER A 387 7.06 17.43 4.42
CA SER A 387 7.60 16.53 5.44
C SER A 387 9.01 16.15 5.06
N SER A 388 9.85 15.84 6.04
CA SER A 388 11.24 15.43 5.78
C SER A 388 11.58 14.19 6.57
N GLN A 389 12.30 13.26 5.96
CA GLN A 389 12.88 12.10 6.63
C GLN A 389 13.91 12.52 7.69
N THR A 390 14.61 13.64 7.44
CA THR A 390 15.66 14.17 8.32
C THR A 390 15.12 15.09 9.41
N ASN A 391 13.80 15.32 9.47
CA ASN A 391 13.13 16.32 10.32
C ASN A 391 13.65 17.76 10.10
N LEU A 392 14.27 18.03 8.95
CA LEU A 392 14.65 19.40 8.57
C LEU A 392 13.43 20.15 8.05
N GLU A 393 13.22 21.36 8.59
CA GLU A 393 12.23 22.28 8.04
C GLU A 393 12.87 23.04 6.86
N TYR A 394 12.76 22.45 5.66
CA TYR A 394 13.17 23.16 4.45
C TYR A 394 12.31 24.43 4.29
N PHE A 395 12.92 25.51 3.82
CA PHE A 395 12.28 26.81 3.62
C PHE A 395 11.58 27.36 4.89
N GLU A 396 12.11 27.06 6.08
CA GLU A 396 11.56 27.51 7.37
C GLU A 396 10.07 27.09 7.56
N GLY A 397 9.66 25.97 6.96
CA GLY A 397 8.28 25.49 7.01
C GLY A 397 7.27 26.31 6.20
N LYS A 398 7.71 27.27 5.39
CA LYS A 398 6.83 28.08 4.52
C LYS A 398 6.15 27.20 3.46
N THR A 399 4.92 27.50 3.16
CA THR A 399 4.13 26.99 2.04
C THR A 399 3.11 28.07 1.61
N PRO A 400 2.63 28.08 0.34
CA PRO A 400 3.01 27.18 -0.74
C PRO A 400 4.42 27.42 -1.28
N LEU A 401 5.06 26.36 -1.84
CA LEU A 401 6.36 26.41 -2.52
C LEU A 401 6.19 25.92 -3.96
N LEU A 402 6.69 26.63 -4.93
CA LEU A 402 6.59 26.30 -6.36
C LEU A 402 7.97 26.06 -6.96
N PHE A 403 8.14 24.92 -7.66
CA PHE A 403 9.40 24.55 -8.31
C PHE A 403 9.19 24.22 -9.80
N ASN A 404 10.17 24.58 -10.63
CA ASN A 404 10.28 24.08 -12.00
C ASN A 404 11.17 22.83 -12.00
N ILE A 405 10.57 21.66 -11.92
CA ILE A 405 11.28 20.37 -11.74
C ILE A 405 12.18 20.01 -12.94
N ASN A 406 11.92 20.54 -14.12
CA ASN A 406 12.76 20.30 -15.29
C ASN A 406 14.11 21.02 -15.18
N GLU A 407 14.15 22.20 -14.55
CA GLU A 407 15.36 23.02 -14.35
C GLU A 407 15.96 22.86 -12.96
N ASP A 408 15.11 22.57 -11.97
CA ASP A 408 15.47 22.43 -10.56
C ASP A 408 14.91 21.12 -9.95
N PRO A 409 15.42 19.95 -10.37
CA PRO A 409 14.97 18.65 -9.82
C PRO A 409 15.33 18.47 -8.33
N SER A 410 16.18 19.34 -7.78
CA SER A 410 16.55 19.36 -6.37
C SER A 410 15.63 20.21 -5.50
N GLU A 411 14.65 20.89 -6.10
CA GLU A 411 13.65 21.75 -5.40
C GLU A 411 14.32 22.80 -4.52
N LYS A 412 15.33 23.51 -5.06
CA LYS A 412 16.14 24.49 -4.30
C LYS A 412 15.60 25.91 -4.38
N TYR A 413 14.96 26.27 -5.48
CA TYR A 413 14.60 27.64 -5.81
C TYR A 413 13.09 27.80 -5.86
N ASP A 414 12.52 28.34 -4.76
CA ASP A 414 11.09 28.64 -4.70
C ASP A 414 10.72 29.78 -5.66
N LEU A 415 9.71 29.51 -6.48
CA LEU A 415 9.20 30.41 -7.51
C LEU A 415 7.75 30.87 -7.22
N ALA A 416 7.19 30.58 -6.06
CA ALA A 416 5.78 30.86 -5.74
C ALA A 416 5.43 32.34 -5.87
N GLU A 417 6.28 33.23 -5.36
CA GLU A 417 6.07 34.69 -5.47
C GLU A 417 6.22 35.21 -6.90
N LYS A 418 7.02 34.53 -7.73
CA LYS A 418 7.27 34.94 -9.12
C LYS A 418 6.15 34.53 -10.07
N PHE A 419 5.43 33.43 -9.77
CA PHE A 419 4.39 32.87 -10.63
C PHE A 419 3.09 32.58 -9.83
N PRO A 420 2.45 33.63 -9.25
CA PRO A 420 1.25 33.45 -8.43
C PRO A 420 0.06 32.90 -9.21
N GLU A 421 -0.02 33.12 -10.53
CA GLU A 421 -1.05 32.54 -11.40
C GLU A 421 -0.94 31.02 -11.48
N ILE A 422 0.27 30.46 -11.57
CA ILE A 422 0.51 29.00 -11.58
C ILE A 422 0.17 28.41 -10.21
N VAL A 423 0.54 29.09 -9.12
CA VAL A 423 0.18 28.70 -7.77
C VAL A 423 -1.34 28.57 -7.63
N ASN A 424 -2.10 29.57 -8.08
CA ASN A 424 -3.56 29.56 -8.01
C ASN A 424 -4.20 28.45 -8.87
N GLU A 425 -3.68 28.21 -10.08
CA GLU A 425 -4.14 27.10 -10.93
C GLU A 425 -3.96 25.77 -10.21
N LEU A 426 -2.76 25.49 -9.69
CA LEU A 426 -2.45 24.23 -9.04
C LEU A 426 -3.19 24.05 -7.71
N LEU A 427 -3.47 25.13 -6.97
CA LEU A 427 -4.32 25.08 -5.77
C LEU A 427 -5.76 24.69 -6.13
N GLN A 428 -6.29 25.17 -7.28
CA GLN A 428 -7.62 24.79 -7.74
C GLN A 428 -7.69 23.29 -8.11
N GLU A 429 -6.65 22.76 -8.78
CA GLU A 429 -6.55 21.31 -9.09
C GLU A 429 -6.50 20.47 -7.80
N ILE A 430 -5.75 20.91 -6.79
CA ILE A 430 -5.72 20.26 -5.47
C ILE A 430 -7.11 20.22 -4.84
N GLU A 431 -7.84 21.31 -4.88
CA GLU A 431 -9.17 21.38 -4.27
C GLU A 431 -10.18 20.50 -5.03
N ASN A 432 -10.14 20.49 -6.35
CA ASN A 432 -10.96 19.60 -7.18
C ASN A 432 -10.70 18.14 -6.84
N HIS A 433 -9.43 17.74 -6.76
CA HIS A 433 -9.04 16.37 -6.40
C HIS A 433 -9.47 15.98 -4.98
N LYS A 434 -9.31 16.88 -3.99
CA LYS A 434 -9.80 16.63 -2.62
C LYS A 434 -11.31 16.40 -2.58
N ASN A 435 -12.07 17.20 -3.32
CA ASN A 435 -13.53 17.06 -3.39
C ASN A 435 -13.92 15.73 -4.01
N GLU A 436 -13.24 15.27 -5.06
CA GLU A 436 -13.45 13.97 -5.68
C GLU A 436 -13.14 12.82 -4.70
N ILE A 437 -11.98 12.87 -4.01
CA ILE A 437 -11.60 11.86 -3.01
C ILE A 437 -12.65 11.79 -1.89
N ASN A 438 -13.10 12.95 -1.37
CA ASN A 438 -14.07 13.02 -0.27
C ASN A 438 -15.47 12.55 -0.66
N ALA A 439 -15.86 12.69 -1.92
CA ALA A 439 -17.14 12.24 -2.43
C ALA A 439 -17.29 10.71 -2.49
N GLN A 440 -16.18 9.98 -2.39
CA GLN A 440 -16.17 8.52 -2.54
C GLN A 440 -15.54 7.83 -1.33
N PRO A 441 -16.35 7.29 -0.40
CA PRO A 441 -15.85 6.52 0.71
C PRO A 441 -15.12 5.26 0.19
N ASN A 442 -13.98 4.90 0.79
CA ASN A 442 -13.27 3.66 0.48
C ASN A 442 -14.08 2.43 0.92
N PHE A 443 -13.67 1.24 0.47
CA PHE A 443 -14.40 0.01 0.75
C PHE A 443 -14.57 -0.26 2.26
N PHE A 444 -13.53 -0.05 3.07
CA PHE A 444 -13.64 -0.18 4.53
C PHE A 444 -14.60 0.85 5.15
N GLN A 445 -14.68 2.06 4.60
CA GLN A 445 -15.68 3.04 5.03
C GLN A 445 -17.09 2.63 4.63
N LYS A 446 -17.27 2.07 3.42
CA LYS A 446 -18.56 1.54 2.96
C LYS A 446 -19.03 0.39 3.86
N GLU A 447 -18.14 -0.57 4.16
CA GLU A 447 -18.44 -1.66 5.10
C GLU A 447 -18.76 -1.15 6.50
N ARG A 448 -17.97 -0.19 7.00
CA ARG A 448 -18.23 0.45 8.28
C ARG A 448 -19.61 1.11 8.28
N LEU A 449 -19.96 1.88 7.25
CA LEU A 449 -21.29 2.49 7.14
C LEU A 449 -22.40 1.44 7.09
N ALA A 450 -22.18 0.33 6.39
CA ALA A 450 -23.14 -0.78 6.34
C ALA A 450 -23.24 -1.56 7.67
N SER A 451 -22.19 -1.56 8.50
CA SER A 451 -22.19 -2.19 9.83
C SER A 451 -22.79 -1.32 10.94
N ARG A 452 -23.16 -0.08 10.62
CA ARG A 452 -23.76 0.86 11.56
C ARG A 452 -25.04 0.28 12.15
N LYS A 453 -25.15 0.29 13.48
CA LYS A 453 -26.30 -0.25 14.20
C LYS A 453 -27.08 0.88 14.86
N GLU A 454 -28.36 0.94 14.54
CA GLU A 454 -29.27 1.83 15.23
C GLU A 454 -29.71 1.21 16.56
N HIS A 455 -29.75 2.02 17.61
CA HIS A 455 -30.22 1.69 18.95
C HIS A 455 -30.87 2.95 19.59
N LEU A 456 -31.48 2.85 20.76
CA LEU A 456 -32.21 3.97 21.34
C LEU A 456 -31.39 5.24 21.58
N ALA A 457 -30.06 5.11 21.81
CA ALA A 457 -29.14 6.23 21.98
C ALA A 457 -28.49 6.69 20.66
N PHE A 458 -28.81 6.06 19.52
CA PHE A 458 -28.21 6.38 18.23
C PHE A 458 -28.43 7.86 17.85
N GLU A 459 -27.34 8.57 17.50
CA GLU A 459 -27.30 10.00 17.17
C GLU A 459 -27.85 10.94 18.27
N LYS A 460 -28.06 10.43 19.50
CA LYS A 460 -28.51 11.27 20.60
C LYS A 460 -27.37 12.09 21.18
N LYS A 461 -27.71 13.29 21.65
CA LYS A 461 -26.74 14.21 22.26
C LYS A 461 -26.19 13.64 23.56
N VAL A 462 -24.88 13.58 23.65
CA VAL A 462 -24.16 13.23 24.86
C VAL A 462 -23.68 14.48 25.58
N THR A 463 -23.95 14.57 26.89
CA THR A 463 -23.40 15.58 27.79
C THR A 463 -22.33 14.95 28.66
N LEU A 464 -21.10 15.44 28.58
CA LEU A 464 -19.98 14.96 29.37
C LEU A 464 -19.73 15.89 30.56
N LYS A 465 -19.50 15.33 31.76
CA LYS A 465 -19.13 16.10 32.93
C LYS A 465 -17.66 16.46 32.90
N ASN A 466 -16.80 15.52 32.51
CA ASN A 466 -15.38 15.75 32.30
C ASN A 466 -15.09 15.80 30.81
N PRO A 467 -14.31 16.79 30.31
CA PRO A 467 -13.96 16.83 28.90
C PRO A 467 -12.98 15.69 28.56
N PRO A 468 -13.10 15.08 27.38
CA PRO A 468 -12.07 14.18 26.87
C PRO A 468 -10.79 14.97 26.52
N HIS A 469 -9.68 14.25 26.38
CA HIS A 469 -8.43 14.85 25.94
C HIS A 469 -8.58 15.42 24.51
N PRO A 470 -8.06 16.65 24.21
CA PRO A 470 -8.28 17.31 22.90
C PRO A 470 -7.93 16.47 21.67
N ASN A 471 -6.89 15.65 21.75
CA ASN A 471 -6.47 14.78 20.65
C ASN A 471 -7.41 13.60 20.40
N TYR A 472 -8.35 13.31 21.34
CA TYR A 472 -9.26 12.17 21.34
C TYR A 472 -10.67 12.60 21.75
N SER A 473 -11.13 13.74 21.23
CA SER A 473 -12.37 14.42 21.63
C SER A 473 -13.50 14.34 20.58
N ASN A 474 -13.55 13.29 19.77
CA ASN A 474 -14.64 13.15 18.82
C ASN A 474 -15.99 12.95 19.56
N THR A 475 -16.82 13.99 19.60
CA THR A 475 -18.03 14.05 20.43
C THR A 475 -19.13 13.09 20.00
N ASN A 476 -19.10 12.56 18.79
CA ASN A 476 -20.14 11.67 18.28
C ASN A 476 -19.81 10.19 18.52
N THR A 477 -18.60 9.84 18.90
CA THR A 477 -18.13 8.45 19.06
C THR A 477 -18.97 7.62 20.02
N LEU A 478 -19.59 8.24 21.03
CA LEU A 478 -20.36 7.48 22.04
C LEU A 478 -21.79 7.11 21.60
N THR A 479 -22.28 7.62 20.47
CA THR A 479 -23.66 7.39 19.98
C THR A 479 -23.73 7.36 18.44
N ASP A 480 -22.62 7.10 17.75
CA ASP A 480 -22.57 7.15 16.28
C ASP A 480 -23.01 5.82 15.60
N GLY A 481 -23.35 4.81 16.39
CA GLY A 481 -23.80 3.50 15.95
C GLY A 481 -22.66 2.56 15.51
N PHE A 482 -21.41 2.94 15.72
CA PHE A 482 -20.26 2.11 15.37
C PHE A 482 -19.60 1.47 16.58
N THR A 483 -19.35 0.18 16.48
CA THR A 483 -18.49 -0.53 17.44
C THR A 483 -17.11 -0.68 16.83
N GLU A 484 -16.12 -0.05 17.43
CA GLU A 484 -14.75 -0.02 16.88
C GLU A 484 -13.89 -1.16 17.42
N GLY A 485 -12.93 -1.59 16.62
CA GLY A 485 -11.89 -2.53 17.05
C GLY A 485 -10.70 -1.83 17.71
N ALA A 486 -9.86 -2.62 18.37
CA ALA A 486 -8.68 -2.13 19.08
C ALA A 486 -7.66 -1.40 18.17
N ASP A 487 -7.65 -1.66 16.90
CA ASP A 487 -6.79 -1.02 15.89
C ASP A 487 -7.25 0.39 15.51
N ARG A 488 -8.45 0.77 15.91
CA ARG A 488 -9.03 2.09 15.65
C ARG A 488 -9.05 3.02 16.87
N PHE A 489 -8.13 2.86 17.80
CA PHE A 489 -8.08 3.63 19.05
C PHE A 489 -8.18 5.16 18.84
N ARG A 490 -7.76 5.69 17.70
CA ARG A 490 -7.85 7.13 17.38
C ARG A 490 -9.27 7.62 17.08
N THR A 491 -10.23 6.73 16.87
CA THR A 491 -11.64 7.06 16.72
C THR A 491 -12.40 7.00 18.03
N LEU A 492 -11.81 6.41 19.07
CA LEU A 492 -12.37 6.31 20.40
C LEU A 492 -12.19 7.63 21.19
N MET A 493 -13.04 7.82 22.20
CA MET A 493 -12.97 8.98 23.07
C MET A 493 -12.04 8.71 24.27
N GLY A 494 -10.96 9.51 24.41
CA GLY A 494 -9.90 9.27 25.40
C GLY A 494 -9.94 10.23 26.58
N PHE A 495 -9.75 9.70 27.81
CA PHE A 495 -9.68 10.45 29.06
C PHE A 495 -8.40 10.09 29.81
N GLU A 496 -7.52 11.07 30.02
CA GLU A 496 -6.27 10.92 30.75
C GLU A 496 -6.48 11.25 32.23
N GLY A 497 -6.28 10.28 33.11
CA GLY A 497 -6.43 10.44 34.57
C GLY A 497 -7.84 10.77 35.06
N ASN A 498 -8.78 11.04 34.15
CA ASN A 498 -10.14 11.44 34.47
C ASN A 498 -11.14 10.31 34.23
N ASN A 499 -12.26 10.35 34.96
CA ASN A 499 -13.40 9.46 34.74
C ASN A 499 -14.21 9.91 33.52
N LEU A 500 -14.79 8.93 32.77
CA LEU A 500 -15.89 9.23 31.89
C LEU A 500 -17.17 9.35 32.73
N GLU A 501 -17.93 10.43 32.55
CA GLU A 501 -19.28 10.59 33.04
C GLU A 501 -20.12 11.18 31.92
N ALA A 502 -20.94 10.32 31.28
CA ALA A 502 -21.74 10.66 30.11
C ALA A 502 -23.24 10.59 30.44
N ILE A 503 -23.99 11.61 30.03
CA ILE A 503 -25.45 11.64 30.12
C ILE A 503 -26.00 11.75 28.71
N ILE A 504 -26.95 10.86 28.36
CA ILE A 504 -27.66 10.80 27.09
C ILE A 504 -29.10 11.13 27.33
N ASP A 505 -29.67 12.09 26.58
CA ASP A 505 -31.11 12.36 26.53
C ASP A 505 -31.72 11.59 25.34
N LEU A 506 -32.56 10.60 25.62
CA LEU A 506 -33.30 9.85 24.60
C LEU A 506 -34.42 10.65 23.95
N GLU A 507 -34.61 11.94 24.41
CA GLU A 507 -35.61 12.92 23.97
C GLU A 507 -37.07 12.58 24.39
N GLU A 508 -37.37 11.32 24.54
CA GLU A 508 -38.67 10.83 25.05
C GLU A 508 -38.47 9.62 25.96
N ASP A 509 -39.52 9.29 26.71
CA ASP A 509 -39.51 8.09 27.56
C ASP A 509 -39.50 6.82 26.73
N LYS A 510 -38.45 6.01 26.88
CA LYS A 510 -38.25 4.71 26.22
C LYS A 510 -38.21 3.57 27.24
N ILE A 511 -38.67 2.40 26.83
CA ILE A 511 -38.43 1.16 27.60
C ILE A 511 -36.97 0.73 27.27
N VAL A 512 -36.12 0.77 28.28
CA VAL A 512 -34.69 0.37 28.14
C VAL A 512 -34.54 -1.04 28.67
N GLN A 513 -34.03 -1.94 27.85
CA GLN A 513 -33.76 -3.33 28.22
C GLN A 513 -32.33 -3.57 28.65
N GLU A 514 -31.38 -2.94 27.97
CA GLU A 514 -29.94 -3.15 28.18
C GLU A 514 -29.16 -1.87 27.87
N ILE A 515 -28.13 -1.60 28.66
CA ILE A 515 -27.16 -0.53 28.40
C ILE A 515 -25.78 -1.17 28.34
N LYS A 516 -25.03 -0.89 27.28
CA LYS A 516 -23.64 -1.34 27.08
C LYS A 516 -22.74 -0.18 26.78
N ILE A 517 -21.46 -0.31 27.15
CA ILE A 517 -20.39 0.61 26.73
C ILE A 517 -19.10 -0.17 26.49
N GLY A 518 -18.43 0.12 25.37
CA GLY A 518 -17.14 -0.47 25.02
C GLY A 518 -15.97 0.32 25.59
N PHE A 519 -14.92 -0.38 26.04
CA PHE A 519 -13.64 0.21 26.41
C PHE A 519 -12.50 -0.55 25.79
N LEU A 520 -11.49 0.20 25.31
CA LEU A 520 -10.23 -0.34 24.82
C LEU A 520 -9.25 -0.54 25.98
N GLN A 521 -8.52 -1.67 25.97
CA GLN A 521 -7.29 -1.86 26.70
C GLN A 521 -6.12 -1.96 25.73
N ASN A 522 -5.03 -1.23 26.02
CA ASN A 522 -3.73 -1.35 25.38
C ASN A 522 -2.67 -0.89 26.39
N GLN A 523 -2.25 -1.80 27.27
CA GLN A 523 -1.35 -1.48 28.37
C GLN A 523 -0.02 -0.87 27.92
N PRO A 524 0.65 -1.33 26.84
CA PRO A 524 1.86 -0.67 26.35
C PRO A 524 1.67 0.82 26.00
N SER A 525 0.44 1.24 25.70
CA SER A 525 0.07 2.64 25.42
C SER A 525 -0.59 3.32 26.62
N TRP A 526 -0.47 2.76 27.84
CA TRP A 526 -1.02 3.27 29.10
C TRP A 526 -2.56 3.32 29.15
N ILE A 527 -3.22 2.57 28.26
CA ILE A 527 -4.68 2.49 28.16
C ILE A 527 -5.15 1.27 28.93
N PHE A 528 -6.00 1.49 29.94
CA PHE A 528 -6.52 0.45 30.82
C PHE A 528 -8.05 0.42 30.78
N PHE A 529 -8.62 -0.74 31.08
CA PHE A 529 -10.05 -0.80 31.37
C PHE A 529 -10.39 0.02 32.61
N PRO A 530 -11.60 0.62 32.70
CA PRO A 530 -12.04 1.27 33.92
C PRO A 530 -12.12 0.28 35.10
N LYS A 531 -11.88 0.76 36.33
CA LYS A 531 -12.05 -0.04 37.54
C LYS A 531 -13.47 -0.58 37.66
N THR A 532 -14.40 0.30 37.45
CA THR A 532 -15.82 0.08 37.65
C THR A 532 -16.61 0.89 36.65
N VAL A 533 -17.70 0.34 36.15
CA VAL A 533 -18.68 1.05 35.31
C VAL A 533 -20.03 1.01 36.00
N GLU A 534 -20.62 2.17 36.25
CA GLU A 534 -21.97 2.33 36.79
C GLU A 534 -22.94 2.75 35.70
N PHE A 535 -24.11 2.14 35.73
CA PHE A 535 -25.25 2.46 34.87
C PHE A 535 -26.39 3.04 35.69
N LEU A 536 -26.90 4.20 35.27
CA LEU A 536 -27.94 4.92 35.96
C LEU A 536 -28.99 5.39 34.96
N ILE A 537 -30.26 5.52 35.42
CA ILE A 537 -31.38 6.02 34.64
C ILE A 537 -32.06 7.17 35.37
N SER A 538 -32.78 8.05 34.62
CA SER A 538 -33.51 9.16 35.17
C SER A 538 -34.68 9.57 34.25
N GLN A 539 -35.79 10.06 34.87
CA GLN A 539 -36.93 10.65 34.14
C GLN A 539 -36.71 12.15 33.86
N ASN A 540 -36.00 12.84 34.73
CA ASN A 540 -35.88 14.32 34.70
C ASN A 540 -34.48 14.85 34.41
N GLY A 541 -33.49 13.95 34.24
CA GLY A 541 -32.10 14.28 33.96
C GLY A 541 -31.33 14.90 35.15
N LYS A 542 -31.92 14.90 36.35
CA LYS A 542 -31.31 15.42 37.59
C LYS A 542 -31.16 14.34 38.65
N ASP A 543 -32.24 13.63 38.93
CA ASP A 543 -32.25 12.55 39.93
C ASP A 543 -32.01 11.22 39.24
N PHE A 544 -30.82 10.65 39.43
CA PHE A 544 -30.39 9.42 38.79
C PHE A 544 -30.46 8.26 39.78
N GLU A 545 -31.18 7.20 39.41
CA GLU A 545 -31.17 5.91 40.07
C GLU A 545 -30.12 4.99 39.46
N LYS A 546 -29.23 4.45 40.29
CA LYS A 546 -28.25 3.44 39.86
C LYS A 546 -28.95 2.09 39.71
N ILE A 547 -28.84 1.50 38.52
CA ILE A 547 -29.46 0.22 38.16
C ILE A 547 -28.48 -0.93 38.14
N ASP A 548 -27.19 -0.67 37.84
CA ASP A 548 -26.15 -1.72 37.86
C ASP A 548 -24.75 -1.13 38.09
N THR A 549 -23.85 -2.00 38.54
CA THR A 549 -22.41 -1.73 38.68
C THR A 549 -21.64 -2.93 38.17
N GLN A 550 -20.71 -2.72 37.23
CA GLN A 550 -19.84 -3.72 36.65
C GLN A 550 -18.39 -3.49 37.05
N GLU A 551 -17.71 -4.54 37.50
CA GLU A 551 -16.27 -4.57 37.72
C GLU A 551 -15.65 -5.52 36.71
N ILE A 552 -14.42 -5.24 36.26
CA ILE A 552 -13.73 -6.15 35.36
C ILE A 552 -13.17 -7.33 36.13
N ASP A 553 -13.38 -8.53 35.63
CA ASP A 553 -12.68 -9.71 36.09
C ASP A 553 -11.19 -9.61 35.72
N ALA A 554 -10.32 -9.69 36.74
CA ALA A 554 -8.86 -9.63 36.54
C ALA A 554 -8.33 -10.73 35.60
N SER A 555 -9.07 -11.84 35.44
CA SER A 555 -8.72 -12.91 34.49
C SER A 555 -8.91 -12.53 33.02
N LEU A 556 -9.72 -11.49 32.71
CA LEU A 556 -9.95 -10.96 31.37
C LEU A 556 -8.90 -9.90 30.96
N VAL A 557 -7.97 -9.58 31.85
CA VAL A 557 -6.92 -8.57 31.62
C VAL A 557 -5.79 -9.22 30.82
N ASP A 558 -6.04 -9.52 29.55
CA ASP A 558 -4.96 -9.79 28.61
C ASP A 558 -4.16 -8.49 28.37
N LYS A 559 -2.83 -8.57 28.41
CA LYS A 559 -1.93 -7.43 28.16
C LYS A 559 -2.00 -6.93 26.71
N MET A 560 -2.61 -7.69 25.82
CA MET A 560 -2.78 -7.35 24.42
C MET A 560 -3.91 -6.33 24.19
N SER A 561 -3.88 -5.66 23.05
CA SER A 561 -4.88 -4.67 22.66
C SER A 561 -6.24 -5.34 22.37
N SER A 562 -7.27 -5.00 23.16
CA SER A 562 -8.62 -5.57 23.04
C SER A 562 -9.70 -4.57 23.45
N VAL A 563 -10.91 -4.72 22.88
CA VAL A 563 -12.10 -3.97 23.30
C VAL A 563 -13.04 -4.91 24.05
N PHE A 564 -13.51 -4.48 25.23
CA PHE A 564 -14.49 -5.20 26.03
C PHE A 564 -15.72 -4.33 26.27
N TYR A 565 -16.92 -4.94 26.18
CA TYR A 565 -18.19 -4.28 26.41
C TYR A 565 -18.74 -4.62 27.81
N PHE A 566 -18.81 -3.61 28.67
CA PHE A 566 -19.54 -3.68 29.94
C PHE A 566 -21.03 -3.53 29.66
N SER A 567 -21.87 -4.40 30.25
CA SER A 567 -23.30 -4.43 30.02
C SER A 567 -24.05 -4.62 31.33
N THR A 568 -25.25 -4.03 31.44
CA THR A 568 -26.17 -4.30 32.57
C THR A 568 -26.50 -5.79 32.64
N LYS A 569 -26.45 -6.38 33.85
CA LYS A 569 -26.64 -7.83 34.07
C LYS A 569 -28.07 -8.28 33.86
N GLU A 570 -29.02 -7.43 34.25
CA GLU A 570 -30.45 -7.74 34.14
C GLU A 570 -31.14 -6.82 33.13
N LYS A 571 -32.07 -7.38 32.39
CA LYS A 571 -32.96 -6.58 31.53
C LYS A 571 -33.83 -5.71 32.41
N THR A 572 -33.82 -4.40 32.17
CA THR A 572 -34.48 -3.46 33.10
C THR A 572 -35.96 -3.24 32.81
N GLU A 573 -36.48 -3.46 31.62
CA GLU A 573 -37.86 -3.12 31.19
C GLU A 573 -38.41 -1.81 31.79
N ARG A 574 -37.52 -0.87 32.17
CA ARG A 574 -37.84 0.39 32.81
C ARG A 574 -38.02 1.48 31.79
N LYS A 575 -39.10 2.22 31.92
CA LYS A 575 -39.37 3.40 31.11
C LYS A 575 -38.51 4.55 31.64
N THR A 576 -37.63 5.10 30.80
CA THR A 576 -36.74 6.21 31.17
C THR A 576 -36.43 7.11 29.97
N ARG A 577 -36.07 8.38 30.23
CA ARG A 577 -35.64 9.33 29.20
C ARG A 577 -34.14 9.56 29.23
N TYR A 578 -33.52 9.54 30.39
CA TYR A 578 -32.09 9.83 30.50
C TYR A 578 -31.31 8.62 30.95
N ILE A 579 -30.20 8.37 30.26
CA ILE A 579 -29.22 7.35 30.60
C ILE A 579 -27.96 8.05 31.09
N LYS A 580 -27.35 7.56 32.16
CA LYS A 580 -26.04 8.03 32.64
C LYS A 580 -25.11 6.85 32.82
N VAL A 581 -23.90 6.99 32.26
CA VAL A 581 -22.83 6.01 32.42
C VAL A 581 -21.64 6.70 33.09
N ILE A 582 -21.12 6.06 34.15
CA ILE A 582 -19.92 6.52 34.85
C ILE A 582 -18.88 5.41 34.78
N ALA A 583 -17.71 5.70 34.18
CA ALA A 583 -16.59 4.78 34.17
C ALA A 583 -15.40 5.37 34.95
N TYR A 584 -14.98 4.66 35.99
CA TYR A 584 -13.93 5.12 36.90
C TYR A 584 -12.54 4.73 36.37
N ASN A 585 -11.73 5.73 36.06
CA ASN A 585 -10.35 5.54 35.63
C ASN A 585 -9.50 4.85 36.73
N GLN A 586 -8.47 4.10 36.35
CA GLN A 586 -7.50 3.51 37.28
C GLN A 586 -6.75 4.60 38.06
N GLY A 587 -6.64 5.81 37.52
CA GLY A 587 -5.91 6.95 38.06
C GLY A 587 -4.45 6.89 37.63
N LYS A 588 -3.62 6.16 38.34
CA LYS A 588 -2.19 6.01 38.02
C LYS A 588 -1.88 4.62 37.50
N CYS A 589 -0.94 4.55 36.55
CA CYS A 589 -0.43 3.28 36.05
C CYS A 589 0.21 2.48 37.22
N PRO A 590 -0.02 1.15 37.26
CA PRO A 590 0.39 0.31 38.40
C PRO A 590 1.91 0.18 38.50
N GLU A 591 2.39 -0.19 39.70
CA GLU A 591 3.79 -0.56 39.93
C GLU A 591 4.21 -1.73 39.01
N GLY A 592 5.41 -1.63 38.43
CA GLY A 592 5.93 -2.61 37.46
C GLY A 592 5.54 -2.37 36.03
N HIS A 593 4.74 -1.33 35.75
CA HIS A 593 4.44 -0.86 34.38
C HIS A 593 5.42 0.24 33.97
N ASP A 594 5.80 0.34 32.68
CA ASP A 594 6.74 1.36 32.16
C ASP A 594 6.28 2.80 32.45
N GLY A 595 4.98 3.01 32.57
CA GLY A 595 4.35 4.28 32.93
C GLY A 595 4.03 4.42 34.43
N ALA A 596 4.61 3.59 35.33
CA ALA A 596 4.25 3.61 36.73
C ALA A 596 4.22 5.00 37.36
N GLY A 597 3.11 5.32 38.04
CA GLY A 597 2.88 6.64 38.66
C GLY A 597 2.44 7.75 37.71
N LYS A 598 2.42 7.53 36.38
CA LYS A 598 1.80 8.43 35.39
C LYS A 598 0.29 8.22 35.34
N ASP A 599 -0.42 9.15 34.74
CA ASP A 599 -1.86 9.04 34.58
C ASP A 599 -2.21 7.94 33.56
N CYS A 600 -3.15 7.07 33.95
CA CYS A 600 -3.74 6.09 33.06
C CYS A 600 -4.77 6.74 32.13
N TRP A 601 -4.92 6.11 30.98
CA TRP A 601 -5.96 6.45 30.04
C TRP A 601 -7.11 5.44 30.09
N ILE A 602 -8.36 5.92 29.91
CA ILE A 602 -9.49 5.12 29.46
C ILE A 602 -9.93 5.61 28.08
N PHE A 603 -10.22 4.66 27.19
CA PHE A 603 -10.71 4.95 25.84
C PHE A 603 -12.07 4.29 25.67
N ALA A 604 -13.10 5.13 25.52
CA ALA A 604 -14.48 4.70 25.39
C ALA A 604 -14.92 4.64 23.94
N ASP A 605 -15.69 3.60 23.65
CA ASP A 605 -16.39 3.35 22.39
C ASP A 605 -17.88 3.67 22.56
N GLU A 606 -18.74 3.08 21.75
CA GLU A 606 -20.19 3.29 21.69
C GLU A 606 -20.93 2.96 23.00
N ILE A 607 -21.89 3.81 23.37
CA ILE A 607 -22.90 3.53 24.41
C ILE A 607 -24.16 3.03 23.72
N ILE A 608 -24.36 1.73 23.72
CA ILE A 608 -25.50 1.06 23.09
C ILE A 608 -26.63 0.97 24.10
N VAL A 609 -27.84 1.42 23.72
CA VAL A 609 -29.06 1.34 24.54
C VAL A 609 -30.14 0.59 23.74
N ASN A 610 -30.55 -0.57 24.24
CA ASN A 610 -31.54 -1.44 23.60
C ASN A 610 -32.87 -1.46 24.38
#